data_4193708665fa661865b1712979522858
#
_entry.id   4193708665fa661865b1712979522858
#
_cell.length_a   1.000
_cell.length_b   1.000
_cell.length_c   1.000
_cell.angle_alpha   90.00
_cell.angle_beta   90.00
_cell.angle_gamma   90.00
#
_symmetry.space_group_name_H-M   'P 1'
#
loop_
_entity.id
_entity.type
_entity.pdbx_description
1 polymer ?
#
loop_
_entity_poly.entity_id
_entity_poly.type
_entity_poly.pdbx_seq_one_letter_code
_entity_poly.pdbx_strand_id
1 'polypeptide(L)'
;MTPQIIAHRGASYLAPENTLIAFKKAMELGADGVEMDVQQTIDDGLVIHHDYMIDLHTDISGKIYDMTMGDLKELDFGSWKDAIYRDEKIATLQEAMELCKQMPGCTVHLELKSTMNNDPEFVPRVLEVLRQTEMVEQVILISFNHALLRQAKQLMPELRVGALVYGELESMLLPPPIIWKDLGLTNGMDDMDVMDAALPESAADEENCGWMTRWISDKVSMLQANFPGESLNEIYKNLMAQRDLPAYISSLDFVPEWVSCEYHTAYKSAGFIDALHEMGIKVSLWTVDTEEAVRSLLRTSADAYITNRPDRVREWAEKELAATAPAEETPAEVTPAEPAPAAEADTGAAAAE
;
A
#
# COMPACT_ATOMS: atom_id res chain seq x y z
N MET A 1 2.90 2.04 -19.19
CA MET A 1 1.92 1.01 -18.77
C MET A 1 0.99 1.68 -17.76
N THR A 2 -0.32 1.43 -17.79
CA THR A 2 -1.23 1.99 -16.78
C THR A 2 -1.04 1.22 -15.48
N PRO A 3 -0.78 1.88 -14.34
CA PRO A 3 -0.64 1.18 -13.06
C PRO A 3 -1.97 0.55 -12.63
N GLN A 4 -1.92 -0.54 -11.87
CA GLN A 4 -3.08 -1.11 -11.22
C GLN A 4 -3.61 -0.14 -10.15
N ILE A 5 -4.91 -0.03 -10.00
CA ILE A 5 -5.55 0.77 -8.96
C ILE A 5 -6.04 -0.16 -7.87
N ILE A 6 -5.37 -0.13 -6.74
CA ILE A 6 -5.66 -0.95 -5.55
C ILE A 6 -6.37 -0.06 -4.51
N ALA A 7 -7.57 -0.44 -4.12
CA ALA A 7 -8.37 0.32 -3.18
C ALA A 7 -7.90 0.09 -1.74
N HIS A 8 -7.28 1.12 -1.13
CA HIS A 8 -6.73 1.11 0.23
C HIS A 8 -7.84 0.95 1.26
N ARG A 9 -7.86 -0.20 1.95
CA ARG A 9 -8.93 -0.61 2.88
C ARG A 9 -10.31 -0.61 2.22
N GLY A 10 -10.34 -0.91 0.91
CA GLY A 10 -11.53 -0.74 0.07
C GLY A 10 -11.71 0.69 -0.44
N ALA A 11 -12.92 1.07 -0.85
CA ALA A 11 -13.24 2.44 -1.25
C ALA A 11 -13.40 3.34 0.00
N SER A 12 -12.35 3.45 0.82
CA SER A 12 -12.37 3.98 2.18
C SER A 12 -12.73 5.47 2.26
N TYR A 13 -12.55 6.23 1.17
CA TYR A 13 -13.07 7.60 1.12
C TYR A 13 -14.61 7.65 1.13
N LEU A 14 -15.27 6.67 0.53
CA LEU A 14 -16.72 6.64 0.30
C LEU A 14 -17.49 5.72 1.27
N ALA A 15 -16.83 4.72 1.84
CA ALA A 15 -17.42 3.72 2.73
C ALA A 15 -16.52 3.51 3.96
N PRO A 16 -17.02 2.93 5.07
CA PRO A 16 -16.18 2.64 6.23
C PRO A 16 -15.06 1.67 5.85
N GLU A 17 -13.81 2.06 6.13
CA GLU A 17 -12.63 1.29 5.77
C GLU A 17 -12.64 -0.12 6.36
N ASN A 18 -11.98 -1.06 5.67
CA ASN A 18 -11.82 -2.44 6.12
C ASN A 18 -13.15 -3.19 6.38
N THR A 19 -14.22 -2.80 5.69
CA THR A 19 -15.52 -3.48 5.74
C THR A 19 -15.87 -4.15 4.41
N LEU A 20 -16.77 -5.13 4.45
CA LEU A 20 -17.22 -5.81 3.25
C LEU A 20 -17.88 -4.84 2.25
N ILE A 21 -18.61 -3.84 2.75
CA ILE A 21 -19.23 -2.83 1.88
C ILE A 21 -18.19 -1.94 1.19
N ALA A 22 -17.07 -1.61 1.86
CA ALA A 22 -15.98 -0.85 1.24
C ALA A 22 -15.29 -1.64 0.13
N PHE A 23 -15.06 -2.94 0.32
CA PHE A 23 -14.46 -3.81 -0.70
C PHE A 23 -15.38 -3.99 -1.90
N LYS A 24 -16.66 -4.27 -1.66
CA LYS A 24 -17.66 -4.36 -2.72
C LYS A 24 -17.72 -3.06 -3.53
N LYS A 25 -17.77 -1.91 -2.84
CA LYS A 25 -17.82 -0.61 -3.49
C LYS A 25 -16.58 -0.32 -4.33
N ALA A 26 -15.38 -0.72 -3.87
CA ALA A 26 -14.14 -0.58 -4.62
C ALA A 26 -14.22 -1.30 -5.98
N MET A 27 -14.74 -2.51 -5.99
CA MET A 27 -14.89 -3.29 -7.23
C MET A 27 -15.98 -2.73 -8.14
N GLU A 28 -17.10 -2.23 -7.58
CA GLU A 28 -18.15 -1.53 -8.35
C GLU A 28 -17.60 -0.27 -9.05
N LEU A 29 -16.58 0.38 -8.46
CA LEU A 29 -15.89 1.54 -9.02
C LEU A 29 -14.75 1.16 -9.99
N GLY A 30 -14.55 -0.13 -10.25
CA GLY A 30 -13.58 -0.63 -11.22
C GLY A 30 -12.14 -0.66 -10.70
N ALA A 31 -11.92 -0.77 -9.39
CA ALA A 31 -10.58 -1.06 -8.87
C ALA A 31 -10.07 -2.41 -9.39
N ASP A 32 -8.75 -2.53 -9.61
CA ASP A 32 -8.11 -3.78 -10.04
C ASP A 32 -7.89 -4.73 -8.86
N GLY A 33 -8.02 -4.22 -7.65
CA GLY A 33 -7.88 -4.98 -6.43
C GLY A 33 -8.20 -4.15 -5.19
N VAL A 34 -8.05 -4.78 -4.04
CA VAL A 34 -8.25 -4.17 -2.73
C VAL A 34 -7.01 -4.41 -1.87
N GLU A 35 -6.74 -3.47 -1.00
CA GLU A 35 -5.81 -3.65 0.10
C GLU A 35 -6.62 -3.74 1.40
N MET A 36 -6.18 -4.54 2.35
CA MET A 36 -6.84 -4.76 3.64
C MET A 36 -5.86 -5.21 4.70
N ASP A 37 -6.20 -4.96 5.97
CA ASP A 37 -5.36 -5.18 7.13
C ASP A 37 -5.89 -6.33 7.99
N VAL A 38 -5.13 -7.41 8.18
CA VAL A 38 -5.53 -8.51 9.04
C VAL A 38 -4.86 -8.45 10.40
N GLN A 39 -5.68 -8.61 11.45
CA GLN A 39 -5.26 -8.72 12.85
C GLN A 39 -5.86 -9.98 13.50
N GLN A 40 -5.29 -10.37 14.64
CA GLN A 40 -5.74 -11.51 15.42
C GLN A 40 -6.43 -11.04 16.70
N THR A 41 -7.55 -11.70 17.03
CA THR A 41 -8.28 -11.53 18.30
C THR A 41 -7.67 -12.39 19.41
N ILE A 42 -8.11 -12.21 20.68
CA ILE A 42 -7.62 -12.99 21.82
C ILE A 42 -7.99 -14.48 21.73
N ASP A 43 -9.08 -14.80 21.02
CA ASP A 43 -9.56 -16.17 20.77
C ASP A 43 -9.17 -16.72 19.39
N ASP A 44 -8.03 -16.22 18.85
CA ASP A 44 -7.42 -16.68 17.61
C ASP A 44 -8.20 -16.38 16.33
N GLY A 45 -9.25 -15.56 16.41
CA GLY A 45 -10.00 -15.10 15.25
C GLY A 45 -9.17 -14.14 14.38
N LEU A 46 -9.41 -14.14 13.06
CA LEU A 46 -8.76 -13.22 12.12
C LEU A 46 -9.78 -12.19 11.64
N VAL A 47 -9.54 -10.93 11.97
CA VAL A 47 -10.41 -9.78 11.62
C VAL A 47 -9.69 -8.80 10.71
N ILE A 48 -10.47 -8.06 9.93
CA ILE A 48 -9.95 -7.04 9.03
C ILE A 48 -10.15 -5.66 9.68
N HIS A 49 -9.05 -5.07 10.15
CA HIS A 49 -9.02 -3.76 10.80
C HIS A 49 -7.61 -3.19 10.84
N HIS A 50 -7.44 -1.87 10.61
CA HIS A 50 -6.12 -1.25 10.54
C HIS A 50 -5.52 -0.98 11.92
N ASP A 51 -6.24 -0.22 12.76
CA ASP A 51 -5.72 0.24 14.05
C ASP A 51 -5.74 -0.89 15.09
N TYR A 52 -4.79 -0.89 16.01
CA TYR A 52 -4.82 -1.83 17.15
C TYR A 52 -5.95 -1.52 18.13
N MET A 53 -6.40 -0.25 18.16
CA MET A 53 -7.52 0.24 18.95
C MET A 53 -8.74 0.41 18.07
N ILE A 54 -9.95 0.16 18.64
CA ILE A 54 -11.21 0.33 17.91
C ILE A 54 -11.89 1.68 18.14
N ASP A 55 -11.27 2.56 18.90
CA ASP A 55 -11.83 3.83 19.43
C ASP A 55 -12.26 4.82 18.35
N LEU A 56 -11.60 4.79 17.18
CA LEU A 56 -11.94 5.68 16.06
C LEU A 56 -13.11 5.16 15.23
N HIS A 57 -13.46 3.88 15.36
CA HIS A 57 -14.42 3.21 14.48
C HIS A 57 -15.64 2.67 15.22
N THR A 58 -15.67 2.75 16.55
CA THR A 58 -16.77 2.30 17.39
C THR A 58 -17.05 3.30 18.51
N ASP A 59 -18.13 3.08 19.25
CA ASP A 59 -18.52 3.88 20.42
C ASP A 59 -17.89 3.40 21.75
N ILE A 60 -17.03 2.37 21.67
CA ILE A 60 -16.29 1.85 22.84
C ILE A 60 -14.79 1.89 22.57
N SER A 61 -14.02 1.83 23.68
CA SER A 61 -12.56 1.74 23.64
C SER A 61 -12.11 0.30 23.86
N GLY A 62 -11.13 -0.15 23.10
CA GLY A 62 -10.57 -1.49 23.27
C GLY A 62 -9.50 -1.81 22.22
N LYS A 63 -8.73 -2.87 22.50
CA LYS A 63 -7.71 -3.38 21.60
C LYS A 63 -8.19 -4.66 20.93
N ILE A 64 -8.00 -4.78 19.63
CA ILE A 64 -8.41 -5.98 18.87
C ILE A 64 -7.91 -7.26 19.53
N TYR A 65 -6.64 -7.32 19.93
CA TYR A 65 -6.02 -8.52 20.50
C TYR A 65 -6.42 -8.84 21.95
N ASP A 66 -7.17 -7.95 22.62
CA ASP A 66 -7.72 -8.15 23.96
C ASP A 66 -9.21 -8.54 23.92
N MET A 67 -9.83 -8.58 22.75
CA MET A 67 -11.26 -8.85 22.52
C MET A 67 -11.47 -10.17 21.79
N THR A 68 -12.61 -10.82 22.05
CA THR A 68 -13.01 -12.01 21.28
C THR A 68 -13.65 -11.62 19.95
N MET A 69 -13.61 -12.53 18.98
CA MET A 69 -14.37 -12.39 17.73
C MET A 69 -15.85 -12.11 17.99
N GLY A 70 -16.43 -12.78 18.97
CA GLY A 70 -17.84 -12.61 19.35
C GLY A 70 -18.12 -11.18 19.81
N ASP A 71 -17.30 -10.62 20.70
CA ASP A 71 -17.47 -9.25 21.20
C ASP A 71 -17.35 -8.23 20.06
N LEU A 72 -16.36 -8.39 19.18
CA LEU A 72 -16.15 -7.49 18.04
C LEU A 72 -17.32 -7.54 17.05
N LYS A 73 -17.93 -8.69 16.80
CA LYS A 73 -19.09 -8.85 15.90
C LYS A 73 -20.37 -8.19 16.41
N GLU A 74 -20.49 -7.91 17.70
CA GLU A 74 -21.64 -7.16 18.26
C GLU A 74 -21.56 -5.66 17.96
N LEU A 75 -20.36 -5.10 17.75
CA LEU A 75 -20.14 -3.67 17.56
C LEU A 75 -20.55 -3.15 16.18
N ASP A 76 -20.77 -1.85 16.10
CA ASP A 76 -21.03 -1.11 14.86
C ASP A 76 -19.72 -0.47 14.37
N PHE A 77 -19.21 -0.94 13.23
CA PHE A 77 -18.01 -0.43 12.58
C PHE A 77 -18.32 0.46 11.37
N GLY A 78 -19.58 0.89 11.21
CA GLY A 78 -20.00 1.68 10.06
C GLY A 78 -20.46 3.09 10.37
N SER A 79 -21.20 3.29 11.47
CA SER A 79 -21.83 4.58 11.81
C SER A 79 -20.85 5.72 12.00
N TRP A 80 -19.61 5.47 12.34
CA TRP A 80 -18.56 6.50 12.44
C TRP A 80 -18.32 7.22 11.09
N LYS A 81 -18.51 6.51 9.98
CA LYS A 81 -18.33 7.04 8.63
C LYS A 81 -19.55 7.82 8.17
N ASP A 82 -20.71 7.21 8.26
CA ASP A 82 -22.01 7.81 7.94
C ASP A 82 -23.13 6.94 8.52
N ALA A 83 -24.26 7.55 8.88
CA ALA A 83 -25.41 6.86 9.43
C ALA A 83 -26.04 5.81 8.46
N ILE A 84 -25.77 5.92 7.17
CA ILE A 84 -26.23 4.93 6.17
C ILE A 84 -25.53 3.57 6.31
N TYR A 85 -24.37 3.54 6.98
CA TYR A 85 -23.57 2.34 7.24
C TYR A 85 -23.78 1.78 8.64
N ARG A 86 -24.86 2.21 9.31
CA ARG A 86 -25.19 1.69 10.65
C ARG A 86 -25.28 0.18 10.63
N ASP A 87 -24.79 -0.43 11.70
CA ASP A 87 -24.75 -1.88 11.93
C ASP A 87 -23.82 -2.66 10.97
N GLU A 88 -22.97 -1.97 10.17
CA GLU A 88 -21.89 -2.65 9.47
C GLU A 88 -20.95 -3.29 10.49
N LYS A 89 -20.57 -4.54 10.25
CA LYS A 89 -19.77 -5.33 11.17
C LYS A 89 -18.31 -5.41 10.74
N ILE A 90 -17.43 -5.62 11.72
CA ILE A 90 -16.04 -5.97 11.41
C ILE A 90 -16.03 -7.22 10.53
N ALA A 91 -15.28 -7.22 9.45
CA ALA A 91 -15.14 -8.36 8.58
C ALA A 91 -14.14 -9.36 9.18
N THR A 92 -14.40 -10.65 9.02
CA THR A 92 -13.38 -11.69 9.21
C THR A 92 -12.55 -11.82 7.93
N LEU A 93 -11.33 -12.33 8.05
CA LEU A 93 -10.50 -12.64 6.89
C LEU A 93 -11.22 -13.59 5.92
N GLN A 94 -11.90 -14.61 6.44
CA GLN A 94 -12.66 -15.55 5.62
C GLN A 94 -13.77 -14.85 4.82
N GLU A 95 -14.60 -14.02 5.45
CA GLU A 95 -15.67 -13.27 4.79
C GLU A 95 -15.10 -12.35 3.68
N ALA A 96 -13.98 -11.67 3.95
CA ALA A 96 -13.32 -10.80 2.99
C ALA A 96 -12.78 -11.59 1.78
N MET A 97 -12.12 -12.73 2.01
CA MET A 97 -11.61 -13.59 0.94
C MET A 97 -12.75 -14.18 0.10
N GLU A 98 -13.82 -14.67 0.73
CA GLU A 98 -14.99 -15.19 0.03
C GLU A 98 -15.68 -14.12 -0.84
N LEU A 99 -15.71 -12.87 -0.38
CA LEU A 99 -16.19 -11.74 -1.17
C LEU A 99 -15.27 -11.49 -2.38
N CYS A 100 -13.96 -11.36 -2.16
CA CYS A 100 -12.99 -11.08 -3.22
C CYS A 100 -12.94 -12.22 -4.27
N LYS A 101 -13.12 -13.48 -3.87
CA LYS A 101 -13.22 -14.64 -4.78
C LYS A 101 -14.33 -14.50 -5.82
N GLN A 102 -15.42 -13.78 -5.48
CA GLN A 102 -16.53 -13.54 -6.40
C GLN A 102 -16.24 -12.45 -7.45
N MET A 103 -15.08 -11.80 -7.35
CA MET A 103 -14.69 -10.66 -8.19
C MET A 103 -13.57 -11.11 -9.15
N PRO A 104 -13.87 -11.42 -10.43
CA PRO A 104 -12.87 -11.91 -11.37
C PRO A 104 -11.70 -10.94 -11.54
N GLY A 105 -10.48 -11.45 -11.41
CA GLY A 105 -9.25 -10.66 -11.56
C GLY A 105 -8.89 -9.75 -10.40
N CYS A 106 -9.64 -9.78 -9.29
CA CYS A 106 -9.32 -9.02 -8.08
C CYS A 106 -7.98 -9.46 -7.49
N THR A 107 -7.05 -8.53 -7.34
CA THR A 107 -5.82 -8.73 -6.58
C THR A 107 -6.05 -8.24 -5.15
N VAL A 108 -5.60 -9.02 -4.15
CA VAL A 108 -5.71 -8.64 -2.74
C VAL A 108 -4.31 -8.38 -2.19
N HIS A 109 -4.04 -7.16 -1.78
CA HIS A 109 -2.88 -6.81 -0.95
C HIS A 109 -3.28 -6.98 0.51
N LEU A 110 -2.89 -8.08 1.15
CA LEU A 110 -3.27 -8.40 2.53
C LEU A 110 -2.12 -8.03 3.47
N GLU A 111 -2.29 -6.94 4.24
CA GLU A 111 -1.30 -6.53 5.24
C GLU A 111 -1.44 -7.40 6.50
N LEU A 112 -0.33 -8.08 6.82
CA LEU A 112 -0.17 -8.73 8.13
C LEU A 112 0.22 -7.68 9.15
N LYS A 113 -0.72 -7.28 10.02
CA LYS A 113 -0.39 -6.43 11.16
C LYS A 113 0.38 -7.23 12.19
N SER A 114 1.48 -6.70 12.69
CA SER A 114 2.24 -7.35 13.75
C SER A 114 1.38 -7.49 14.99
N THR A 115 1.24 -8.71 15.48
CA THR A 115 0.55 -8.94 16.75
C THR A 115 1.45 -8.51 17.90
N MET A 116 0.90 -7.77 18.85
CA MET A 116 1.64 -7.37 20.07
C MET A 116 2.13 -8.57 20.89
N ASN A 117 1.52 -9.75 20.67
CA ASN A 117 1.83 -10.99 21.36
C ASN A 117 2.85 -11.87 20.63
N ASN A 118 3.32 -11.47 19.44
CA ASN A 118 4.22 -12.26 18.58
C ASN A 118 3.79 -13.73 18.46
N ASP A 119 2.48 -13.97 18.29
CA ASP A 119 1.96 -15.34 18.20
C ASP A 119 2.52 -16.05 16.96
N PRO A 120 3.30 -17.14 17.13
CA PRO A 120 3.89 -17.87 16.02
C PRO A 120 2.86 -18.53 15.10
N GLU A 121 1.63 -18.74 15.57
CA GLU A 121 0.54 -19.36 14.82
C GLU A 121 -0.27 -18.34 13.98
N PHE A 122 -0.01 -17.04 14.11
CA PHE A 122 -0.73 -16.02 13.34
C PHE A 122 -0.59 -16.25 11.82
N VAL A 123 0.64 -16.32 11.32
CA VAL A 123 0.88 -16.58 9.88
C VAL A 123 0.29 -17.92 9.44
N PRO A 124 0.55 -19.06 10.12
CA PRO A 124 -0.12 -20.33 9.81
C PRO A 124 -1.64 -20.24 9.68
N ARG A 125 -2.33 -19.52 10.60
CA ARG A 125 -3.80 -19.33 10.54
C ARG A 125 -4.23 -18.54 9.32
N VAL A 126 -3.52 -17.45 8.99
CA VAL A 126 -3.79 -16.67 7.77
C VAL A 126 -3.64 -17.55 6.52
N LEU A 127 -2.55 -18.29 6.41
CA LEU A 127 -2.30 -19.18 5.27
C LEU A 127 -3.36 -20.27 5.13
N GLU A 128 -3.87 -20.78 6.25
CA GLU A 128 -4.94 -21.78 6.24
C GLU A 128 -6.24 -21.19 5.67
N VAL A 129 -6.62 -19.96 6.05
CA VAL A 129 -7.79 -19.27 5.46
C VAL A 129 -7.59 -19.09 3.95
N LEU A 130 -6.39 -18.67 3.51
CA LEU A 130 -6.11 -18.50 2.07
C LEU A 130 -6.25 -19.84 1.29
N ARG A 131 -5.83 -20.96 1.88
CA ARG A 131 -6.02 -22.29 1.27
C ARG A 131 -7.49 -22.68 1.20
N GLN A 132 -8.22 -22.53 2.33
CA GLN A 132 -9.63 -22.89 2.42
C GLN A 132 -10.51 -22.08 1.46
N THR A 133 -10.19 -20.82 1.27
CA THR A 133 -10.90 -19.93 0.35
C THR A 133 -10.38 -20.02 -1.09
N GLU A 134 -9.28 -20.75 -1.34
CA GLU A 134 -8.63 -20.87 -2.65
C GLU A 134 -8.14 -19.52 -3.20
N MET A 135 -7.68 -18.60 -2.32
CA MET A 135 -7.26 -17.24 -2.68
C MET A 135 -5.74 -17.07 -2.80
N VAL A 136 -4.96 -18.13 -2.66
CA VAL A 136 -3.48 -18.07 -2.65
C VAL A 136 -2.91 -17.35 -3.88
N GLU A 137 -3.47 -17.58 -5.07
CA GLU A 137 -2.96 -16.97 -6.31
C GLU A 137 -3.37 -15.50 -6.47
N GLN A 138 -4.47 -15.06 -5.86
CA GLN A 138 -4.93 -13.66 -5.93
C GLN A 138 -4.31 -12.78 -4.85
N VAL A 139 -3.79 -13.37 -3.77
CA VAL A 139 -3.25 -12.63 -2.63
C VAL A 139 -1.76 -12.32 -2.81
N ILE A 140 -1.37 -11.14 -2.40
CA ILE A 140 -0.01 -10.70 -2.12
C ILE A 140 0.00 -10.36 -0.63
N LEU A 141 0.71 -11.13 0.19
CA LEU A 141 0.90 -10.78 1.60
C LEU A 141 1.88 -9.63 1.71
N ILE A 142 1.48 -8.56 2.37
CA ILE A 142 2.36 -7.43 2.63
C ILE A 142 2.52 -7.21 4.14
N SER A 143 3.65 -6.68 4.58
CA SER A 143 3.89 -6.34 5.99
C SER A 143 5.09 -5.42 6.14
N PHE A 144 5.05 -4.53 7.12
CA PHE A 144 6.24 -3.83 7.64
C PHE A 144 7.13 -4.75 8.48
N ASN A 145 6.54 -5.78 9.10
CA ASN A 145 7.28 -6.82 9.80
C ASN A 145 7.72 -7.92 8.82
N HIS A 146 8.93 -7.76 8.29
CA HIS A 146 9.46 -8.70 7.29
C HIS A 146 9.71 -10.11 7.84
N ALA A 147 9.75 -10.31 9.17
CA ALA A 147 9.83 -11.64 9.76
C ALA A 147 8.56 -12.47 9.48
N LEU A 148 7.37 -11.83 9.45
CA LEU A 148 6.11 -12.49 9.09
C LEU A 148 6.11 -12.94 7.62
N LEU A 149 6.65 -12.11 6.73
CA LEU A 149 6.80 -12.45 5.31
C LEU A 149 7.77 -13.62 5.10
N ARG A 150 8.90 -13.62 5.82
CA ARG A 150 9.86 -14.73 5.82
C ARG A 150 9.18 -16.03 6.28
N GLN A 151 8.43 -15.98 7.37
CA GLN A 151 7.67 -17.13 7.87
C GLN A 151 6.67 -17.63 6.81
N ALA A 152 5.92 -16.72 6.18
CA ALA A 152 4.97 -17.06 5.12
C ALA A 152 5.67 -17.77 3.95
N LYS A 153 6.81 -17.25 3.46
CA LYS A 153 7.61 -17.87 2.39
C LYS A 153 8.16 -19.25 2.76
N GLN A 154 8.52 -19.46 4.03
CA GLN A 154 8.98 -20.78 4.51
C GLN A 154 7.85 -21.80 4.52
N LEU A 155 6.63 -21.39 4.88
CA LEU A 155 5.46 -22.27 4.98
C LEU A 155 4.73 -22.46 3.65
N MET A 156 4.81 -21.49 2.74
CA MET A 156 4.14 -21.47 1.44
C MET A 156 5.01 -20.73 0.42
N PRO A 157 6.04 -21.40 -0.16
CA PRO A 157 7.01 -20.74 -1.06
C PRO A 157 6.39 -20.13 -2.32
N GLU A 158 5.27 -20.67 -2.80
CA GLU A 158 4.54 -20.18 -3.97
C GLU A 158 3.77 -18.88 -3.72
N LEU A 159 3.46 -18.55 -2.46
CA LEU A 159 2.72 -17.34 -2.13
C LEU A 159 3.54 -16.08 -2.43
N ARG A 160 2.93 -15.13 -3.09
CA ARG A 160 3.56 -13.83 -3.35
C ARG A 160 3.61 -13.00 -2.08
N VAL A 161 4.74 -12.36 -1.83
CA VAL A 161 4.90 -11.44 -0.70
C VAL A 161 5.41 -10.08 -1.18
N GLY A 162 5.07 -9.05 -0.43
CA GLY A 162 5.50 -7.68 -0.70
C GLY A 162 6.04 -7.01 0.56
N ALA A 163 7.27 -6.52 0.50
CA ALA A 163 7.87 -5.78 1.59
C ALA A 163 7.27 -4.37 1.67
N LEU A 164 6.52 -4.08 2.74
CA LEU A 164 6.16 -2.70 3.09
C LEU A 164 7.40 -2.01 3.66
N VAL A 165 7.68 -0.83 3.17
CA VAL A 165 8.83 -0.03 3.59
C VAL A 165 8.42 1.42 3.81
N TYR A 166 9.05 2.03 4.80
CA TYR A 166 8.78 3.44 5.13
C TYR A 166 9.42 4.41 4.14
N GLY A 167 10.57 4.01 3.55
CA GLY A 167 11.31 4.85 2.63
C GLY A 167 11.68 6.20 3.27
N GLU A 168 11.23 7.28 2.64
CA GLU A 168 11.49 8.65 3.12
C GLU A 168 10.58 9.11 4.27
N LEU A 169 9.64 8.27 4.70
CA LEU A 169 8.75 8.60 5.82
C LEU A 169 9.43 8.62 7.18
N GLU A 170 10.67 8.12 7.31
CA GLU A 170 11.31 8.08 8.62
C GLU A 170 11.40 9.46 9.28
N SER A 171 11.58 10.53 8.48
CA SER A 171 11.59 11.90 8.99
C SER A 171 10.22 12.37 9.52
N MET A 172 9.12 11.72 9.10
CA MET A 172 7.77 11.99 9.58
C MET A 172 7.39 11.09 10.76
N LEU A 173 8.06 9.95 10.91
CA LEU A 173 7.82 8.98 11.98
C LEU A 173 8.64 9.30 13.24
N LEU A 174 9.84 9.82 13.04
CA LEU A 174 10.74 10.19 14.13
C LEU A 174 10.76 11.73 14.22
N PRO A 175 10.48 12.31 15.39
CA PRO A 175 10.64 13.74 15.57
C PRO A 175 12.10 14.14 15.33
N PRO A 176 12.35 15.35 14.80
CA PRO A 176 13.71 15.84 14.63
C PRO A 176 14.50 15.74 15.93
N PRO A 177 15.83 15.49 15.90
CA PRO A 177 16.68 15.38 17.10
C PRO A 177 16.54 16.55 18.07
N ILE A 178 16.22 17.74 17.56
CA ILE A 178 15.98 18.94 18.36
C ILE A 178 14.79 18.77 19.32
N ILE A 179 13.73 18.06 18.90
CA ILE A 179 12.55 17.83 19.74
C ILE A 179 12.88 16.86 20.87
N TRP A 180 13.72 15.85 20.63
CA TRP A 180 14.19 14.95 21.67
C TRP A 180 14.96 15.70 22.77
N LYS A 181 15.80 16.67 22.36
CA LYS A 181 16.56 17.53 23.27
C LYS A 181 15.64 18.39 24.10
N ASP A 182 14.62 19.01 23.49
CA ASP A 182 13.66 19.89 24.17
C ASP A 182 12.75 19.12 25.14
N LEU A 183 12.49 17.83 24.87
CA LEU A 183 11.79 16.93 25.77
C LEU A 183 12.67 16.37 26.91
N GLY A 184 13.96 16.76 26.98
CA GLY A 184 14.88 16.30 28.02
C GLY A 184 15.31 14.83 27.86
N LEU A 185 15.05 14.23 26.70
CA LEU A 185 15.34 12.83 26.40
C LEU A 185 16.80 12.62 25.97
N THR A 186 17.60 13.71 25.86
CA THR A 186 18.99 13.70 25.46
C THR A 186 19.87 14.35 26.51
N ASN A 187 20.26 13.63 27.54
CA ASN A 187 21.21 14.13 28.52
C ASN A 187 22.68 14.04 27.97
N GLY A 188 23.00 14.87 26.97
CA GLY A 188 24.38 14.99 26.47
C GLY A 188 24.91 13.78 25.71
N MET A 189 24.04 12.94 25.19
CA MET A 189 24.36 11.80 24.32
C MET A 189 24.62 12.27 22.88
N ASP A 190 25.55 11.64 22.19
CA ASP A 190 25.71 11.78 20.75
C ASP A 190 24.42 11.34 20.04
N ASP A 191 24.12 11.91 18.87
CA ASP A 191 22.83 11.75 18.15
C ASP A 191 22.36 10.29 17.98
N MET A 192 23.24 9.32 18.13
CA MET A 192 22.94 7.87 18.04
C MET A 192 22.52 7.24 19.38
N ASP A 193 22.94 7.76 20.51
CA ASP A 193 22.65 7.19 21.83
C ASP A 193 21.26 7.61 22.37
N VAL A 194 20.64 8.56 21.72
CA VAL A 194 19.32 9.13 22.08
C VAL A 194 18.19 8.11 21.92
N MET A 195 18.34 7.20 20.99
CA MET A 195 17.28 6.28 20.57
C MET A 195 17.07 5.08 21.53
N ASP A 196 18.06 4.80 22.42
CA ASP A 196 17.95 3.72 23.41
C ASP A 196 17.40 4.19 24.77
N ALA A 197 17.16 5.49 24.92
CA ALA A 197 16.54 6.03 26.13
C ALA A 197 15.06 5.65 26.15
N ALA A 198 14.64 4.89 27.15
CA ALA A 198 13.23 4.68 27.43
C ALA A 198 12.54 6.04 27.64
N LEU A 199 11.33 6.20 27.12
CA LEU A 199 10.52 7.37 27.43
C LEU A 199 10.42 7.48 28.96
N PRO A 200 10.73 8.65 29.57
CA PRO A 200 10.66 8.80 31.01
C PRO A 200 9.22 8.51 31.48
N GLU A 201 9.07 7.86 32.63
CA GLU A 201 7.75 7.62 33.24
C GLU A 201 6.95 8.92 33.42
N SER A 202 7.65 10.07 33.56
CA SER A 202 7.02 11.40 33.58
C SER A 202 6.43 11.85 32.24
N ALA A 203 6.76 11.20 31.13
CA ALA A 203 6.15 11.46 29.82
C ALA A 203 4.73 10.85 29.73
N ALA A 204 4.41 9.93 30.62
CA ALA A 204 3.06 9.35 30.77
C ALA A 204 2.09 10.21 31.60
N ASP A 205 2.54 11.34 32.13
CA ASP A 205 1.71 12.21 32.97
C ASP A 205 0.82 13.11 32.08
N GLU A 206 -0.45 12.70 31.94
CA GLU A 206 -1.43 13.26 30.99
C GLU A 206 -1.67 14.77 31.13
N GLU A 207 -1.42 15.35 32.30
CA GLU A 207 -1.69 16.78 32.57
C GLU A 207 -0.60 17.73 32.03
N ASN A 208 0.63 17.29 31.84
CA ASN A 208 1.77 18.17 31.54
C ASN A 208 2.43 17.98 30.15
N CYS A 209 2.17 16.90 29.47
CA CYS A 209 2.83 16.57 28.19
C CYS A 209 1.82 16.39 27.06
N GLY A 210 1.23 17.40 26.60
CA GLY A 210 0.20 17.47 25.58
C GLY A 210 0.25 16.46 24.43
N TRP A 211 -0.58 16.67 23.43
CA TRP A 211 -0.77 15.86 22.22
C TRP A 211 0.53 15.32 21.57
N MET A 212 1.65 16.01 21.70
CA MET A 212 2.94 15.65 21.10
C MET A 212 3.55 14.38 21.73
N THR A 213 3.47 14.26 23.07
CA THR A 213 4.01 13.06 23.76
C THR A 213 3.17 11.83 23.46
N ARG A 214 1.85 11.98 23.39
CA ARG A 214 0.96 10.88 22.97
C ARG A 214 1.30 10.47 21.53
N TRP A 215 1.42 11.44 20.61
CA TRP A 215 1.77 11.16 19.22
C TRP A 215 3.13 10.42 19.09
N ILE A 216 4.16 10.84 19.84
CA ILE A 216 5.47 10.15 19.87
C ILE A 216 5.31 8.73 20.42
N SER A 217 4.61 8.57 21.54
CA SER A 217 4.37 7.27 22.14
C SER A 217 3.66 6.30 21.19
N ASP A 218 2.63 6.78 20.49
CA ASP A 218 1.89 5.98 19.50
C ASP A 218 2.79 5.57 18.33
N LYS A 219 3.62 6.49 17.84
CA LYS A 219 4.57 6.19 16.75
C LYS A 219 5.64 5.20 17.16
N VAL A 220 6.22 5.38 18.34
CA VAL A 220 7.21 4.42 18.90
C VAL A 220 6.58 3.05 19.07
N SER A 221 5.37 2.97 19.64
CA SER A 221 4.65 1.70 19.81
C SER A 221 4.37 1.01 18.48
N MET A 222 3.96 1.77 17.46
CA MET A 222 3.76 1.26 16.11
C MET A 222 5.06 0.72 15.51
N LEU A 223 6.16 1.44 15.63
CA LEU A 223 7.46 1.00 15.13
C LEU A 223 7.92 -0.27 15.86
N GLN A 224 7.82 -0.32 17.18
CA GLN A 224 8.17 -1.52 17.95
C GLN A 224 7.31 -2.73 17.59
N ALA A 225 6.04 -2.53 17.26
CA ALA A 225 5.19 -3.61 16.75
C ALA A 225 5.68 -4.17 15.42
N ASN A 226 6.17 -3.30 14.52
CA ASN A 226 6.68 -3.71 13.20
C ASN A 226 8.11 -4.27 13.24
N PHE A 227 8.86 -4.00 14.31
CA PHE A 227 10.23 -4.48 14.54
C PHE A 227 10.33 -5.16 15.93
N PRO A 228 9.64 -6.29 16.14
CA PRO A 228 9.51 -6.90 17.45
C PRO A 228 10.89 -7.38 17.97
N GLY A 229 11.21 -6.96 19.20
CA GLY A 229 12.48 -7.31 19.87
C GLY A 229 13.68 -6.46 19.46
N GLU A 230 13.52 -5.52 18.51
CA GLU A 230 14.58 -4.57 18.18
C GLU A 230 14.56 -3.38 19.14
N SER A 231 15.75 -2.88 19.50
CA SER A 231 15.90 -1.60 20.18
C SER A 231 15.53 -0.44 19.23
N LEU A 232 15.19 0.72 19.76
CA LEU A 232 14.92 1.91 18.93
C LEU A 232 16.10 2.28 18.03
N ASN A 233 17.33 2.04 18.48
CA ASN A 233 18.53 2.28 17.69
C ASN A 233 18.64 1.31 16.49
N GLU A 234 18.30 0.05 16.67
CA GLU A 234 18.23 -0.94 15.57
C GLU A 234 17.12 -0.59 14.59
N ILE A 235 15.95 -0.23 15.11
CA ILE A 235 14.82 0.26 14.27
C ILE A 235 15.26 1.45 13.43
N TYR A 236 15.93 2.44 14.05
CA TYR A 236 16.45 3.60 13.32
C TYR A 236 17.43 3.22 12.21
N LYS A 237 18.40 2.33 12.51
CA LYS A 237 19.34 1.82 11.50
C LYS A 237 18.62 1.12 10.34
N ASN A 238 17.59 0.35 10.64
CA ASN A 238 16.75 -0.33 9.67
C ASN A 238 16.02 0.69 8.78
N LEU A 239 15.38 1.71 9.37
CA LEU A 239 14.70 2.78 8.63
C LEU A 239 15.68 3.56 7.73
N MET A 240 16.89 3.86 8.24
CA MET A 240 17.93 4.53 7.46
C MET A 240 18.43 3.68 6.29
N ALA A 241 18.51 2.36 6.45
CA ALA A 241 18.89 1.45 5.38
C ALA A 241 17.83 1.43 4.26
N GLN A 242 16.55 1.64 4.57
CA GLN A 242 15.45 1.70 3.60
C GLN A 242 15.52 2.92 2.65
N ARG A 243 16.41 3.88 2.90
CA ARG A 243 16.65 5.00 1.96
C ARG A 243 17.29 4.53 0.65
N ASP A 244 18.03 3.43 0.68
CA ASP A 244 18.53 2.74 -0.51
C ASP A 244 17.74 1.45 -0.68
N LEU A 245 16.53 1.54 -1.24
CA LEU A 245 15.61 0.42 -1.34
C LEU A 245 16.20 -0.78 -2.08
N PRO A 246 16.88 -0.66 -3.23
CA PRO A 246 17.47 -1.80 -3.90
C PRO A 246 18.52 -2.51 -3.03
N ALA A 247 19.39 -1.77 -2.34
CA ALA A 247 20.38 -2.33 -1.44
C ALA A 247 19.72 -2.99 -0.22
N TYR A 248 18.72 -2.32 0.39
CA TYR A 248 17.97 -2.86 1.51
C TYR A 248 17.26 -4.17 1.15
N ILE A 249 16.52 -4.21 0.06
CA ILE A 249 15.80 -5.41 -0.40
C ILE A 249 16.78 -6.54 -0.71
N SER A 250 17.94 -6.23 -1.31
CA SER A 250 19.00 -7.23 -1.56
C SER A 250 19.59 -7.81 -0.27
N SER A 251 19.49 -7.09 0.86
CA SER A 251 20.00 -7.55 2.16
C SER A 251 19.02 -8.51 2.88
N LEU A 252 17.77 -8.59 2.44
CA LEU A 252 16.80 -9.53 3.02
C LEU A 252 17.19 -10.97 2.69
N ASP A 253 16.92 -11.89 3.62
CA ASP A 253 17.18 -13.33 3.45
C ASP A 253 16.04 -14.08 2.71
N PHE A 254 15.11 -13.34 2.11
CA PHE A 254 14.09 -13.80 1.17
C PHE A 254 13.91 -12.76 0.07
N VAL A 255 13.37 -13.15 -1.08
CA VAL A 255 13.10 -12.26 -2.20
C VAL A 255 11.61 -11.96 -2.23
N PRO A 256 11.18 -10.70 -1.99
CA PRO A 256 9.79 -10.32 -2.18
C PRO A 256 9.48 -10.18 -3.68
N GLU A 257 8.26 -10.48 -4.10
CA GLU A 257 7.78 -10.21 -5.47
C GLU A 257 7.31 -8.76 -5.64
N TRP A 258 7.04 -8.07 -4.52
CA TRP A 258 6.63 -6.67 -4.49
C TRP A 258 7.39 -5.88 -3.43
N VAL A 259 7.57 -4.60 -3.70
CA VAL A 259 7.91 -3.58 -2.70
C VAL A 259 6.80 -2.55 -2.69
N SER A 260 6.30 -2.23 -1.51
CA SER A 260 5.24 -1.25 -1.34
C SER A 260 5.73 -0.11 -0.45
N CYS A 261 5.87 1.09 -1.01
CA CYS A 261 6.42 2.23 -0.29
C CYS A 261 5.54 3.47 -0.41
N GLU A 262 5.75 4.40 0.51
CA GLU A 262 5.12 5.71 0.49
C GLU A 262 5.55 6.49 -0.77
N TYR A 263 4.60 7.13 -1.45
CA TYR A 263 4.78 7.68 -2.79
C TYR A 263 5.74 8.88 -2.88
N HIS A 264 5.96 9.63 -1.79
CA HIS A 264 6.96 10.72 -1.79
C HIS A 264 8.38 10.20 -2.00
N THR A 265 8.66 8.94 -1.69
CA THR A 265 9.93 8.28 -2.01
C THR A 265 10.20 8.35 -3.51
N ALA A 266 9.18 8.13 -4.34
CA ALA A 266 9.29 8.22 -5.79
C ALA A 266 9.46 9.67 -6.31
N TYR A 267 9.01 10.69 -5.57
CA TYR A 267 9.24 12.10 -5.94
C TYR A 267 10.69 12.50 -5.81
N LYS A 268 11.40 11.99 -4.82
CA LYS A 268 12.82 12.32 -4.60
C LYS A 268 13.74 11.60 -5.57
N SER A 269 13.44 10.34 -5.87
CA SER A 269 14.26 9.54 -6.79
C SER A 269 13.45 8.35 -7.31
N ALA A 270 12.89 8.45 -8.50
CA ALA A 270 12.16 7.34 -9.14
C ALA A 270 13.08 6.19 -9.62
N GLY A 271 14.38 6.41 -9.69
CA GLY A 271 15.33 5.41 -10.22
C GLY A 271 15.40 4.11 -9.43
N PHE A 272 14.95 4.08 -8.18
CA PHE A 272 14.85 2.84 -7.41
C PHE A 272 13.82 1.87 -8.01
N ILE A 273 12.76 2.38 -8.66
CA ILE A 273 11.72 1.54 -9.29
C ILE A 273 12.32 0.70 -10.41
N ASP A 274 13.09 1.34 -11.29
CA ASP A 274 13.74 0.65 -12.39
C ASP A 274 14.76 -0.38 -11.88
N ALA A 275 15.52 -0.04 -10.82
CA ALA A 275 16.46 -0.96 -10.20
C ALA A 275 15.76 -2.17 -9.56
N LEU A 276 14.59 -2.00 -8.93
CA LEU A 276 13.79 -3.12 -8.41
C LEU A 276 13.21 -3.96 -9.56
N HIS A 277 12.80 -3.35 -10.67
CA HIS A 277 12.35 -4.06 -11.87
C HIS A 277 13.48 -4.92 -12.48
N GLU A 278 14.72 -4.42 -12.50
CA GLU A 278 15.88 -5.23 -12.91
C GLU A 278 16.08 -6.47 -12.02
N MET A 279 15.67 -6.41 -10.76
CA MET A 279 15.64 -7.55 -9.84
C MET A 279 14.40 -8.45 -10.00
N GLY A 280 13.47 -8.10 -10.89
CA GLY A 280 12.20 -8.80 -11.11
C GLY A 280 11.12 -8.48 -10.08
N ILE A 281 11.27 -7.39 -9.33
CA ILE A 281 10.39 -6.99 -8.22
C ILE A 281 9.49 -5.86 -8.69
N LYS A 282 8.19 -5.99 -8.45
CA LYS A 282 7.18 -4.97 -8.74
C LYS A 282 7.07 -3.93 -7.63
N VAL A 283 6.59 -2.74 -7.98
CA VAL A 283 6.48 -1.62 -7.03
C VAL A 283 5.06 -1.10 -6.97
N SER A 284 4.51 -1.02 -5.75
CA SER A 284 3.27 -0.30 -5.45
C SER A 284 3.54 0.93 -4.59
N LEU A 285 2.79 2.00 -4.83
CA LEU A 285 2.95 3.29 -4.13
C LEU A 285 1.67 3.63 -3.35
N TRP A 286 1.81 4.01 -2.07
CA TRP A 286 0.70 4.38 -1.18
C TRP A 286 0.99 5.71 -0.45
N THR A 287 0.00 6.50 -0.03
CA THR A 287 -1.40 6.44 -0.42
C THR A 287 -1.64 7.54 -1.45
N VAL A 288 -1.99 7.17 -2.68
CA VAL A 288 -2.07 8.09 -3.83
C VAL A 288 -3.52 8.60 -3.95
N ASP A 289 -3.82 9.78 -3.39
CA ASP A 289 -5.19 10.28 -3.24
C ASP A 289 -5.48 11.60 -3.96
N THR A 290 -4.50 12.18 -4.66
CA THR A 290 -4.64 13.48 -5.32
C THR A 290 -4.30 13.46 -6.80
N GLU A 291 -4.96 14.33 -7.59
CA GLU A 291 -4.66 14.45 -9.03
C GLU A 291 -3.20 14.84 -9.30
N GLU A 292 -2.61 15.68 -8.41
CA GLU A 292 -1.21 16.08 -8.52
C GLU A 292 -0.25 14.89 -8.33
N ALA A 293 -0.53 14.05 -7.31
CA ALA A 293 0.23 12.83 -7.07
C ALA A 293 0.16 11.90 -8.30
N VAL A 294 -1.04 11.61 -8.79
CA VAL A 294 -1.25 10.77 -9.98
C VAL A 294 -0.45 11.31 -11.17
N ARG A 295 -0.58 12.61 -11.50
CA ARG A 295 0.11 13.24 -12.62
C ARG A 295 1.63 13.10 -12.52
N SER A 296 2.18 13.26 -11.33
CA SER A 296 3.61 13.16 -11.08
C SER A 296 4.10 11.72 -11.19
N LEU A 297 3.35 10.78 -10.62
CA LEU A 297 3.73 9.37 -10.52
C LEU A 297 3.54 8.60 -11.85
N LEU A 298 2.66 9.05 -12.75
CA LEU A 298 2.53 8.47 -14.10
C LEU A 298 3.80 8.60 -14.96
N ARG A 299 4.77 9.42 -14.52
CA ARG A 299 6.10 9.51 -15.14
C ARG A 299 7.07 8.45 -14.63
N THR A 300 6.66 7.71 -13.61
CA THR A 300 7.41 6.57 -13.07
C THR A 300 6.90 5.27 -13.69
N SER A 301 7.65 4.20 -13.51
CA SER A 301 7.29 2.85 -13.96
C SER A 301 6.56 2.03 -12.89
N ALA A 302 5.99 2.66 -11.84
CA ALA A 302 5.30 1.96 -10.77
C ALA A 302 4.15 1.07 -11.29
N ASP A 303 4.03 -0.14 -10.74
CA ASP A 303 3.08 -1.16 -11.19
C ASP A 303 1.67 -0.96 -10.61
N ALA A 304 1.56 -0.38 -9.41
CA ALA A 304 0.27 -0.15 -8.76
C ALA A 304 0.26 1.13 -7.91
N TYR A 305 -0.93 1.73 -7.81
CA TYR A 305 -1.25 2.78 -6.85
C TYR A 305 -2.28 2.26 -5.85
N ILE A 306 -1.94 2.34 -4.57
CA ILE A 306 -2.84 2.05 -3.45
C ILE A 306 -3.48 3.38 -3.04
N THR A 307 -4.83 3.45 -3.03
CA THR A 307 -5.57 4.72 -2.89
C THR A 307 -6.88 4.56 -2.14
N ASN A 308 -7.25 5.59 -1.35
CA ASN A 308 -8.58 5.71 -0.75
C ASN A 308 -9.66 6.13 -1.78
N ARG A 309 -9.24 6.60 -2.97
CA ARG A 309 -10.07 7.20 -4.01
C ARG A 309 -10.02 6.43 -5.33
N PRO A 310 -10.35 5.12 -5.36
CA PRO A 310 -10.32 4.36 -6.62
C PRO A 310 -11.24 4.96 -7.69
N ASP A 311 -12.32 5.64 -7.26
CA ASP A 311 -13.25 6.40 -8.10
C ASP A 311 -12.57 7.49 -8.92
N ARG A 312 -11.57 8.18 -8.35
CA ARG A 312 -10.93 9.35 -8.94
C ARG A 312 -9.58 9.05 -9.58
N VAL A 313 -8.80 8.19 -8.93
CA VAL A 313 -7.42 7.93 -9.38
C VAL A 313 -7.39 7.34 -10.79
N ARG A 314 -8.34 6.47 -11.12
CA ARG A 314 -8.48 5.94 -12.48
C ARG A 314 -8.82 7.05 -13.49
N GLU A 315 -9.81 7.89 -13.18
CA GLU A 315 -10.22 9.02 -14.03
C GLU A 315 -9.02 9.97 -14.28
N TRP A 316 -8.27 10.32 -13.22
CA TRP A 316 -7.11 11.20 -13.33
C TRP A 316 -5.99 10.58 -14.15
N ALA A 317 -5.72 9.28 -13.96
CA ALA A 317 -4.69 8.57 -14.71
C ALA A 317 -5.04 8.49 -16.20
N GLU A 318 -6.26 8.13 -16.55
CA GLU A 318 -6.72 8.05 -17.94
C GLU A 318 -6.67 9.42 -18.64
N LYS A 319 -7.13 10.47 -17.96
CA LYS A 319 -7.09 11.85 -18.46
C LYS A 319 -5.66 12.32 -18.76
N GLU A 320 -4.72 12.07 -17.85
CA GLU A 320 -3.32 12.48 -18.02
C GLU A 320 -2.64 11.68 -19.13
N LEU A 321 -2.88 10.37 -19.20
CA LEU A 321 -2.36 9.52 -20.28
C LEU A 321 -2.91 9.93 -21.64
N ALA A 322 -4.18 10.29 -21.74
CA ALA A 322 -4.78 10.78 -22.97
C ALA A 322 -4.19 12.15 -23.40
N ALA A 323 -3.89 13.03 -22.43
CA ALA A 323 -3.28 14.33 -22.69
C ALA A 323 -1.81 14.25 -23.15
N THR A 324 -1.11 13.17 -22.76
CA THR A 324 0.31 12.96 -23.10
C THR A 324 0.52 12.00 -24.27
N ALA A 325 -0.56 11.39 -24.79
CA ALA A 325 -0.49 10.54 -25.98
C ALA A 325 -0.02 11.37 -27.19
N PRO A 326 0.93 10.88 -28.02
CA PRO A 326 1.28 11.54 -29.25
C PRO A 326 0.01 11.71 -30.10
N ALA A 327 -0.19 12.91 -30.67
CA ALA A 327 -1.27 13.11 -31.63
C ALA A 327 -1.13 12.03 -32.72
N GLU A 328 -2.19 11.24 -32.94
CA GLU A 328 -2.24 10.35 -34.10
C GLU A 328 -1.96 11.19 -35.34
N GLU A 329 -0.84 10.92 -36.02
CA GLU A 329 -0.59 11.50 -37.34
C GLU A 329 -1.78 11.09 -38.22
N THR A 330 -2.64 12.06 -38.49
CA THR A 330 -3.69 11.87 -39.49
C THR A 330 -2.96 11.46 -40.77
N PRO A 331 -3.29 10.31 -41.39
CA PRO A 331 -2.66 9.92 -42.64
C PRO A 331 -2.76 11.09 -43.60
N ALA A 332 -1.62 11.58 -44.10
CA ALA A 332 -1.59 12.65 -45.08
C ALA A 332 -2.55 12.27 -46.22
N GLU A 333 -3.54 13.12 -46.46
CA GLU A 333 -4.49 12.99 -47.57
C GLU A 333 -3.67 12.82 -48.84
N VAL A 334 -3.64 11.61 -49.40
CA VAL A 334 -2.96 11.33 -50.65
C VAL A 334 -3.73 12.07 -51.73
N THR A 335 -3.29 13.25 -52.05
CA THR A 335 -3.77 13.98 -53.23
C THR A 335 -3.57 13.09 -54.44
N PRO A 336 -4.62 12.79 -55.22
CA PRO A 336 -4.48 11.98 -56.45
C PRO A 336 -3.51 12.69 -57.39
N ALA A 337 -2.49 11.96 -57.84
CA ALA A 337 -1.58 12.45 -58.84
C ALA A 337 -2.34 12.86 -60.09
N GLU A 338 -2.11 14.10 -60.56
CA GLU A 338 -2.61 14.59 -61.85
C GLU A 338 -2.16 13.64 -62.97
N PRO A 339 -3.09 13.23 -63.88
CA PRO A 339 -2.74 12.37 -65.00
C PRO A 339 -1.72 13.07 -65.92
N ALA A 340 -0.62 12.37 -66.21
CA ALA A 340 0.41 12.83 -67.14
C ALA A 340 -0.22 13.16 -68.53
N PRO A 341 0.22 14.25 -69.23
CA PRO A 341 -0.31 14.62 -70.52
C PRO A 341 0.01 13.51 -71.54
N ALA A 342 -1.00 13.17 -72.37
CA ALA A 342 -0.91 12.18 -73.42
C ALA A 342 0.13 12.60 -74.45
N ALA A 343 1.10 11.71 -74.76
CA ALA A 343 2.06 11.89 -75.85
C ALA A 343 1.33 11.93 -77.18
N GLU A 344 1.47 13.02 -77.91
CA GLU A 344 1.04 13.19 -79.32
C GLU A 344 1.75 12.14 -80.15
N ALA A 345 0.99 11.31 -80.87
CA ALA A 345 1.53 10.39 -81.88
C ALA A 345 1.88 11.13 -83.10
N ASP A 346 3.16 11.23 -83.41
CA ASP A 346 3.68 11.71 -84.65
C ASP A 346 3.41 10.73 -85.81
N THR A 347 2.47 11.08 -86.68
CA THR A 347 2.16 10.36 -87.92
C THR A 347 3.06 10.85 -89.02
N GLY A 348 4.30 10.32 -89.07
CA GLY A 348 5.18 10.52 -90.23
C GLY A 348 4.74 9.65 -91.40
N ALA A 349 4.18 10.28 -92.44
CA ALA A 349 3.95 9.66 -93.74
C ALA A 349 5.33 9.59 -94.49
N ALA A 350 5.66 8.36 -94.90
CA ALA A 350 6.71 8.18 -95.90
C ALA A 350 6.07 7.72 -97.22
N ALA A 351 6.24 8.56 -98.21
CA ALA A 351 5.89 8.25 -99.60
C ALA A 351 7.02 7.48 -100.32
N ALA A 352 6.60 6.63 -101.13
CA ALA A 352 7.17 5.91 -102.21
C ALA A 352 8.55 6.32 -102.76
N GLU A 353 9.41 5.33 -102.94
CA GLU A 353 9.81 4.75 -104.21
C GLU A 353 10.45 3.39 -103.93
#